data_6c177b6a246fda4f7ccce9ce25270e11
#
_entry.id   6c177b6a246fda4f7ccce9ce25270e11
#
_cell.length_a   1.000
_cell.length_b   1.000
_cell.length_c   1.000
_cell.angle_alpha   90.00
_cell.angle_beta   90.00
_cell.angle_gamma   90.00
#
_symmetry.space_group_name_H-M   'P 1'
#
loop_
_entity.id
_entity.type
_entity.pdbx_description
1 polymer ?
#
loop_
_entity_poly.entity_id
_entity_poly.type
_entity_poly.pdbx_seq_one_letter_code
_entity_poly.pdbx_strand_id
1 'polypeptide(L)'
;VTGEVMGKYHPHGDQAIYDALVRMAQSFSLRHPVIHPKGNFGYSPDDSAAAARYTECRLDPIALHLLAGIDEDTVDFTENYSGEFIEPRVLPARFPNLLVNGSQGIAVGMATNIPTHNLGEVIDATIHLIDHPDATPDDLMEHLPGPDFPTGALILGRSGIREAYRTGRGQVRMRALTDIEEGPRSSRIVVTELPYQASPNLIMSKIRD
;
A
#
# COMPACT_ATOMS: atom_id res chain seq x y z
N VAL A 1 4.62 19.52 -8.09
CA VAL A 1 4.19 18.87 -6.84
C VAL A 1 5.34 18.84 -5.84
N THR A 2 6.47 18.18 -6.14
CA THR A 2 7.59 17.97 -5.19
C THR A 2 8.09 19.28 -4.57
N GLY A 3 8.38 20.33 -5.40
CA GLY A 3 8.83 21.62 -4.90
C GLY A 3 7.81 22.34 -4.03
N GLU A 4 6.52 22.21 -4.34
CA GLU A 4 5.43 22.79 -3.53
C GLU A 4 5.31 22.11 -2.15
N VAL A 5 5.38 20.78 -2.13
CA VAL A 5 5.34 19.99 -0.89
C VAL A 5 6.57 20.32 -0.04
N MET A 6 7.75 20.38 -0.66
CA MET A 6 9.00 20.72 0.04
C MET A 6 8.94 22.14 0.63
N GLY A 7 8.42 23.09 -0.13
CA GLY A 7 8.38 24.49 0.29
C GLY A 7 7.34 24.81 1.36
N LYS A 8 6.22 24.08 1.38
CA LYS A 8 5.09 24.41 2.28
C LYS A 8 4.89 23.44 3.43
N TYR A 9 5.18 22.14 3.23
CA TYR A 9 4.74 21.11 4.16
C TYR A 9 5.84 20.17 4.66
N HIS A 10 6.90 19.95 3.86
CA HIS A 10 7.93 18.98 4.21
C HIS A 10 9.33 19.47 3.86
N PRO A 11 10.02 20.19 4.77
CA PRO A 11 11.31 20.86 4.52
C PRO A 11 12.48 19.87 4.52
N HIS A 12 12.43 18.85 3.65
CA HIS A 12 13.45 17.83 3.46
C HIS A 12 13.79 17.67 1.96
N GLY A 13 14.69 16.76 1.64
CA GLY A 13 15.13 16.57 0.25
C GLY A 13 13.99 16.20 -0.71
N ASP A 14 14.05 16.71 -1.92
CA ASP A 14 13.07 16.50 -2.99
C ASP A 14 12.93 15.03 -3.42
N GLN A 15 14.03 14.28 -3.36
CA GLN A 15 14.04 12.87 -3.75
C GLN A 15 13.10 12.02 -2.87
N ALA A 16 13.12 12.21 -1.56
CA ALA A 16 12.24 11.47 -0.64
C ALA A 16 10.76 11.75 -0.91
N ILE A 17 10.43 13.00 -1.25
CA ILE A 17 9.06 13.41 -1.61
C ILE A 17 8.66 12.77 -2.93
N TYR A 18 9.56 12.77 -3.92
CA TYR A 18 9.30 12.15 -5.22
C TYR A 18 9.13 10.63 -5.12
N ASP A 19 9.97 9.95 -4.36
CA ASP A 19 9.88 8.51 -4.13
C ASP A 19 8.56 8.12 -3.45
N ALA A 20 8.07 8.93 -2.52
CA ALA A 20 6.76 8.74 -1.91
C ALA A 20 5.62 8.92 -2.93
N LEU A 21 5.69 9.97 -3.77
CA LEU A 21 4.74 10.21 -4.85
C LEU A 21 4.71 9.04 -5.84
N VAL A 22 5.88 8.55 -6.25
CA VAL A 22 6.03 7.41 -7.16
C VAL A 22 5.34 6.17 -6.57
N ARG A 23 5.59 5.86 -5.31
CA ARG A 23 4.97 4.70 -4.65
C ARG A 23 3.44 4.80 -4.63
N MET A 24 2.88 5.99 -4.40
CA MET A 24 1.44 6.21 -4.41
C MET A 24 0.78 6.04 -5.78
N ALA A 25 1.58 6.01 -6.86
CA ALA A 25 1.11 5.81 -8.23
C ALA A 25 1.30 4.37 -8.74
N GLN A 26 2.05 3.53 -8.02
CA GLN A 26 2.40 2.18 -8.49
C GLN A 26 1.34 1.16 -8.13
N SER A 27 0.77 0.49 -9.12
CA SER A 27 -0.26 -0.56 -8.94
C SER A 27 0.25 -1.84 -8.27
N PHE A 28 1.56 -2.06 -8.27
CA PHE A 28 2.20 -3.16 -7.53
C PHE A 28 2.61 -2.80 -6.10
N SER A 29 2.55 -1.51 -5.75
CA SER A 29 2.87 -1.00 -4.40
C SER A 29 1.63 -0.77 -3.55
N LEU A 30 0.57 -0.21 -4.12
CA LEU A 30 -0.70 0.04 -3.46
C LEU A 30 -1.82 -0.82 -4.05
N ARG A 31 -2.72 -1.29 -3.20
CA ARG A 31 -3.90 -2.04 -3.66
C ARG A 31 -4.85 -1.14 -4.46
N HIS A 32 -4.96 0.12 -4.05
CA HIS A 32 -5.65 1.19 -4.76
C HIS A 32 -4.75 2.41 -4.84
N PRO A 33 -4.01 2.61 -5.94
CA PRO A 33 -3.21 3.81 -6.14
C PRO A 33 -4.03 5.08 -5.99
N VAL A 34 -3.50 6.07 -5.29
CA VAL A 34 -4.16 7.36 -5.05
C VAL A 34 -3.67 8.46 -5.98
N ILE A 35 -2.62 8.17 -6.74
CA ILE A 35 -2.04 9.04 -7.77
C ILE A 35 -2.18 8.35 -9.11
N HIS A 36 -2.73 9.08 -10.08
CA HIS A 36 -2.78 8.65 -11.47
C HIS A 36 -1.50 9.12 -12.19
N PRO A 37 -0.63 8.18 -12.62
CA PRO A 37 0.65 8.51 -13.25
C PRO A 37 0.49 8.86 -14.72
N LYS A 38 1.41 9.71 -15.21
CA LYS A 38 1.65 9.93 -16.65
C LYS A 38 3.15 9.96 -16.89
N GLY A 39 3.64 9.01 -17.68
CA GLY A 39 5.04 8.73 -17.88
C GLY A 39 5.49 7.45 -17.19
N ASN A 40 6.80 7.23 -17.04
CA ASN A 40 7.36 6.03 -16.44
C ASN A 40 7.50 6.19 -14.92
N PHE A 41 6.67 5.46 -14.17
CA PHE A 41 6.72 5.36 -12.71
C PHE A 41 7.27 4.00 -12.21
N GLY A 42 7.92 3.23 -13.09
CA GLY A 42 8.34 1.85 -12.84
C GLY A 42 7.20 0.85 -13.05
N TYR A 43 7.56 -0.37 -13.44
CA TYR A 43 6.61 -1.46 -13.72
C TYR A 43 6.75 -2.63 -12.75
N SER A 44 7.83 -2.64 -11.98
CA SER A 44 8.12 -3.66 -10.98
C SER A 44 8.92 -3.06 -9.82
N PRO A 45 9.08 -3.76 -8.68
CA PRO A 45 9.91 -3.30 -7.57
C PRO A 45 11.37 -3.04 -7.94
N ASP A 46 11.87 -3.66 -9.02
CA ASP A 46 13.25 -3.50 -9.50
C ASP A 46 13.42 -2.37 -10.51
N ASP A 47 12.32 -1.77 -10.97
CA ASP A 47 12.35 -0.71 -11.97
C ASP A 47 12.28 0.67 -11.32
N SER A 48 13.25 1.51 -11.63
CA SER A 48 13.24 2.90 -11.18
C SER A 48 12.27 3.74 -12.02
N ALA A 49 11.57 4.67 -11.38
CA ALA A 49 10.83 5.70 -12.08
C ALA A 49 11.78 6.62 -12.86
N ALA A 50 11.27 7.22 -13.92
CA ALA A 50 11.97 8.30 -14.60
C ALA A 50 12.14 9.51 -13.66
N ALA A 51 13.14 10.36 -13.93
CA ALA A 51 13.33 11.58 -13.16
C ALA A 51 12.08 12.47 -13.19
N ALA A 52 11.82 13.19 -12.09
CA ALA A 52 10.61 13.98 -11.88
C ALA A 52 10.27 14.96 -13.02
N ARG A 53 11.29 15.47 -13.74
CA ARG A 53 11.11 16.37 -14.89
C ARG A 53 10.47 15.70 -16.13
N TYR A 54 10.38 14.37 -16.15
CA TYR A 54 9.79 13.59 -17.26
C TYR A 54 8.44 12.97 -16.89
N THR A 55 7.95 13.21 -15.69
CA THR A 55 6.70 12.62 -15.22
C THR A 55 5.69 13.70 -14.88
N GLU A 56 4.41 13.37 -15.08
CA GLU A 56 3.27 14.15 -14.64
C GLU A 56 2.36 13.27 -13.77
N CYS A 57 1.56 13.89 -12.92
CA CYS A 57 0.61 13.15 -12.11
C CYS A 57 -0.63 14.00 -11.81
N ARG A 58 -1.70 13.33 -11.43
CA ARG A 58 -2.92 13.91 -10.88
C ARG A 58 -3.47 12.99 -9.81
N LEU A 59 -4.40 13.48 -8.99
CA LEU A 59 -5.12 12.63 -8.06
C LEU A 59 -5.93 11.58 -8.83
N ASP A 60 -5.89 10.34 -8.35
CA ASP A 60 -6.83 9.32 -8.79
C ASP A 60 -8.23 9.60 -8.19
N PRO A 61 -9.33 9.21 -8.85
CA PRO A 61 -10.68 9.41 -8.31
C PRO A 61 -10.87 8.87 -6.88
N ILE A 62 -10.24 7.76 -6.51
CA ILE A 62 -10.35 7.24 -5.15
C ILE A 62 -9.73 8.17 -4.10
N ALA A 63 -8.72 8.94 -4.47
CA ALA A 63 -8.09 9.91 -3.56
C ALA A 63 -9.04 11.02 -3.13
N LEU A 64 -10.05 11.36 -3.94
CA LEU A 64 -11.07 12.35 -3.58
C LEU A 64 -11.90 11.91 -2.37
N HIS A 65 -12.06 10.60 -2.17
CA HIS A 65 -12.75 10.07 -0.98
C HIS A 65 -11.91 10.19 0.29
N LEU A 66 -10.59 10.35 0.18
CA LEU A 66 -9.73 10.63 1.33
C LEU A 66 -9.85 12.09 1.80
N LEU A 67 -10.19 13.00 0.89
CA LEU A 67 -10.28 14.44 1.13
C LEU A 67 -11.72 14.91 1.38
N ALA A 68 -12.71 14.07 1.08
CA ALA A 68 -14.12 14.46 1.15
C ALA A 68 -14.53 14.86 2.57
N GLY A 69 -15.10 16.06 2.72
CA GLY A 69 -15.48 16.63 4.00
C GLY A 69 -14.37 17.39 4.72
N ILE A 70 -13.19 17.59 4.11
CA ILE A 70 -12.07 18.29 4.76
C ILE A 70 -12.40 19.75 5.14
N ASP A 71 -13.29 20.39 4.39
CA ASP A 71 -13.75 21.77 4.63
C ASP A 71 -14.97 21.85 5.58
N GLU A 72 -15.39 20.71 6.16
CA GLU A 72 -16.62 20.60 6.97
C GLU A 72 -16.31 20.43 8.49
N ASP A 73 -15.13 20.88 8.93
CA ASP A 73 -14.67 20.76 10.34
C ASP A 73 -14.64 19.31 10.86
N THR A 74 -14.26 18.39 9.98
CA THR A 74 -14.22 16.94 10.28
C THR A 74 -12.89 16.50 10.87
N VAL A 75 -11.83 17.30 10.71
CA VAL A 75 -10.48 17.00 11.19
C VAL A 75 -9.80 18.26 11.70
N ASP A 76 -8.88 18.07 12.66
CA ASP A 76 -8.07 19.16 13.21
C ASP A 76 -6.99 19.59 12.22
N PHE A 77 -6.73 20.88 12.19
CA PHE A 77 -5.62 21.51 11.47
C PHE A 77 -4.54 22.00 12.44
N THR A 78 -3.31 22.08 11.94
CA THR A 78 -2.17 22.64 12.66
C THR A 78 -1.36 23.53 11.72
N GLU A 79 -0.58 24.45 12.27
CA GLU A 79 0.37 25.22 11.48
C GLU A 79 1.43 24.30 10.88
N ASN A 80 1.87 24.62 9.66
CA ASN A 80 3.00 23.98 9.03
C ASN A 80 4.32 24.38 9.75
N TYR A 81 5.45 23.86 9.30
CA TYR A 81 6.75 24.11 9.91
C TYR A 81 7.18 25.60 9.95
N SER A 82 6.67 26.45 9.03
CA SER A 82 6.98 27.88 8.99
C SER A 82 5.93 28.76 9.69
N GLY A 83 4.77 28.22 10.06
CA GLY A 83 3.65 28.98 10.61
C GLY A 83 2.91 29.85 9.58
N GLU A 84 3.21 29.71 8.28
CA GLU A 84 2.58 30.50 7.20
C GLU A 84 1.36 29.82 6.59
N PHE A 85 1.27 28.49 6.71
CA PHE A 85 0.18 27.68 6.18
C PHE A 85 -0.36 26.76 7.25
N ILE A 86 -1.56 26.25 7.04
CA ILE A 86 -2.17 25.20 7.87
C ILE A 86 -2.22 23.88 7.09
N GLU A 87 -2.11 22.78 7.82
CA GLU A 87 -2.22 21.44 7.26
C GLU A 87 -3.11 20.56 8.15
N PRO A 88 -3.84 19.60 7.59
CA PRO A 88 -4.66 18.69 8.39
C PRO A 88 -3.75 17.70 9.14
N ARG A 89 -4.07 17.41 10.40
CA ARG A 89 -3.38 16.38 11.19
C ARG A 89 -3.59 14.99 10.64
N VAL A 90 -4.79 14.72 10.13
CA VAL A 90 -5.19 13.48 9.44
C VAL A 90 -6.13 13.83 8.31
N LEU A 91 -6.28 12.96 7.32
CA LEU A 91 -7.30 13.11 6.29
C LEU A 91 -8.63 12.57 6.80
N PRO A 92 -9.79 13.16 6.37
CA PRO A 92 -11.13 12.69 6.77
C PRO A 92 -11.39 11.22 6.43
N ALA A 93 -10.93 10.78 5.24
CA ALA A 93 -10.97 9.42 4.72
C ALA A 93 -12.33 8.70 4.89
N ARG A 94 -13.15 8.69 3.85
CA ARG A 94 -14.46 8.01 3.83
C ARG A 94 -14.39 6.48 3.93
N PHE A 95 -13.21 5.91 3.83
CA PHE A 95 -12.96 4.49 3.98
C PHE A 95 -11.64 4.27 4.75
N PRO A 96 -11.45 3.13 5.43
CA PRO A 96 -10.24 2.84 6.22
C PRO A 96 -9.01 2.60 5.33
N ASN A 97 -8.44 3.68 4.76
CA ASN A 97 -7.32 3.59 3.83
C ASN A 97 -6.09 2.91 4.43
N LEU A 98 -5.88 3.04 5.75
CA LEU A 98 -4.78 2.36 6.45
C LEU A 98 -4.83 0.84 6.28
N LEU A 99 -6.03 0.24 6.25
CA LEU A 99 -6.21 -1.20 6.01
C LEU A 99 -6.21 -1.52 4.51
N VAL A 100 -6.84 -0.69 3.68
CA VAL A 100 -6.96 -0.94 2.24
C VAL A 100 -5.60 -0.92 1.56
N ASN A 101 -4.81 0.13 1.75
CA ASN A 101 -3.49 0.28 1.13
C ASN A 101 -2.33 -0.16 2.03
N GLY A 102 -2.61 -0.49 3.29
CA GLY A 102 -1.57 -0.86 4.24
C GLY A 102 -0.69 0.34 4.64
N SER A 103 0.33 0.03 5.41
CA SER A 103 1.34 1.02 5.81
C SER A 103 2.64 0.32 6.16
N GLN A 104 3.77 0.93 5.80
CA GLN A 104 5.09 0.50 6.21
C GLN A 104 5.87 1.70 6.73
N GLY A 105 6.44 1.55 7.90
CA GLY A 105 7.24 2.61 8.50
C GLY A 105 8.25 2.07 9.50
N ILE A 106 9.38 2.78 9.60
CA ILE A 106 10.47 2.47 10.52
C ILE A 106 10.70 3.69 11.39
N ALA A 107 10.56 3.52 12.70
CA ALA A 107 10.84 4.55 13.70
C ALA A 107 11.92 4.04 14.68
N VAL A 108 12.39 4.94 15.54
CA VAL A 108 13.33 4.53 16.60
C VAL A 108 12.61 3.62 17.60
N GLY A 109 13.12 2.40 17.74
CA GLY A 109 12.59 1.41 18.69
C GLY A 109 11.34 0.65 18.24
N MET A 110 10.72 0.99 17.08
CA MET A 110 9.57 0.27 16.57
C MET A 110 9.45 0.38 15.04
N ALA A 111 8.74 -0.58 14.45
CA ALA A 111 8.39 -0.56 13.03
C ALA A 111 6.95 -1.04 12.85
N THR A 112 6.30 -0.61 11.78
CA THR A 112 4.99 -1.10 11.35
C THR A 112 5.07 -1.67 9.94
N ASN A 113 4.29 -2.72 9.68
CA ASN A 113 4.12 -3.32 8.37
C ASN A 113 2.70 -3.89 8.27
N ILE A 114 1.76 -3.01 7.94
CA ILE A 114 0.35 -3.36 7.78
C ILE A 114 0.14 -3.76 6.33
N PRO A 115 -0.34 -4.99 6.05
CA PRO A 115 -0.61 -5.44 4.68
C PRO A 115 -1.80 -4.71 4.06
N THR A 116 -1.90 -4.79 2.75
CA THR A 116 -3.06 -4.32 1.98
C THR A 116 -4.24 -5.29 2.11
N HIS A 117 -5.48 -4.77 1.94
CA HIS A 117 -6.70 -5.58 2.05
C HIS A 117 -7.70 -5.24 0.94
N ASN A 118 -8.64 -6.14 0.71
CA ASN A 118 -9.75 -5.92 -0.22
C ASN A 118 -10.67 -4.82 0.29
N LEU A 119 -10.97 -3.83 -0.55
CA LEU A 119 -11.79 -2.67 -0.18
C LEU A 119 -13.21 -3.08 0.27
N GLY A 120 -13.84 -4.01 -0.44
CA GLY A 120 -15.18 -4.50 -0.10
C GLY A 120 -15.19 -5.18 1.27
N GLU A 121 -14.26 -6.09 1.51
CA GLU A 121 -14.12 -6.81 2.79
C GLU A 121 -13.85 -5.83 3.96
N VAL A 122 -13.01 -4.81 3.74
CA VAL A 122 -12.76 -3.78 4.76
C VAL A 122 -14.02 -2.98 5.07
N ILE A 123 -14.80 -2.62 4.06
CA ILE A 123 -16.06 -1.90 4.25
C ILE A 123 -17.08 -2.78 4.99
N ASP A 124 -17.23 -4.04 4.61
CA ASP A 124 -18.15 -4.99 5.26
C ASP A 124 -17.79 -5.18 6.73
N ALA A 125 -16.51 -5.38 7.03
CA ALA A 125 -16.02 -5.46 8.41
C ALA A 125 -16.26 -4.16 9.20
N THR A 126 -16.12 -2.99 8.54
CA THR A 126 -16.38 -1.69 9.17
C THR A 126 -17.87 -1.52 9.49
N ILE A 127 -18.77 -1.87 8.56
CA ILE A 127 -20.21 -1.83 8.78
C ILE A 127 -20.59 -2.77 9.93
N HIS A 128 -20.06 -3.99 9.91
CA HIS A 128 -20.31 -4.95 10.99
C HIS A 128 -19.87 -4.40 12.37
N LEU A 129 -18.71 -3.75 12.44
CA LEU A 129 -18.22 -3.15 13.69
C LEU A 129 -19.07 -1.97 14.16
N ILE A 130 -19.63 -1.17 13.24
CA ILE A 130 -20.56 -0.07 13.57
C ILE A 130 -21.85 -0.63 14.19
N ASP A 131 -22.39 -1.71 13.61
CA ASP A 131 -23.62 -2.34 14.08
C ASP A 131 -23.38 -3.18 15.36
N HIS A 132 -22.17 -3.67 15.56
CA HIS A 132 -21.76 -4.51 16.67
C HIS A 132 -20.45 -3.99 17.30
N PRO A 133 -20.51 -2.91 18.12
CA PRO A 133 -19.31 -2.26 18.67
C PRO A 133 -18.42 -3.16 19.56
N ASP A 134 -18.98 -4.24 20.08
CA ASP A 134 -18.28 -5.23 20.91
C ASP A 134 -17.71 -6.42 20.10
N ALA A 135 -17.77 -6.34 18.76
CA ALA A 135 -17.25 -7.40 17.88
C ALA A 135 -15.78 -7.68 18.15
N THR A 136 -15.44 -8.95 18.27
CA THR A 136 -14.05 -9.39 18.45
C THR A 136 -13.28 -9.40 17.11
N PRO A 137 -11.94 -9.46 17.14
CA PRO A 137 -11.18 -9.67 15.91
C PRO A 137 -11.59 -10.90 15.10
N ASP A 138 -12.04 -11.98 15.77
CA ASP A 138 -12.50 -13.18 15.08
C ASP A 138 -13.84 -12.95 14.37
N ASP A 139 -14.74 -12.19 14.94
CA ASP A 139 -16.01 -11.82 14.28
C ASP A 139 -15.74 -10.96 13.04
N LEU A 140 -14.81 -10.00 13.14
CA LEU A 140 -14.40 -9.16 12.00
C LEU A 140 -13.72 -9.98 10.90
N MET A 141 -13.00 -11.04 11.25
CA MET A 141 -12.36 -11.94 10.28
C MET A 141 -13.36 -12.80 9.48
N GLU A 142 -14.63 -12.85 9.82
CA GLU A 142 -15.68 -13.43 8.97
C GLU A 142 -15.91 -12.57 7.73
N HIS A 143 -15.71 -11.25 7.82
CA HIS A 143 -15.85 -10.28 6.74
C HIS A 143 -14.50 -9.94 6.09
N LEU A 144 -13.42 -9.90 6.87
CA LEU A 144 -12.05 -9.59 6.46
C LEU A 144 -11.11 -10.77 6.76
N PRO A 145 -11.12 -11.83 5.93
CA PRO A 145 -10.42 -13.08 6.24
C PRO A 145 -8.90 -13.00 6.19
N GLY A 146 -8.34 -11.99 5.56
CA GLY A 146 -6.91 -11.80 5.45
C GLY A 146 -6.48 -10.72 4.47
N PRO A 147 -5.16 -10.53 4.29
CA PRO A 147 -4.60 -9.61 3.33
C PRO A 147 -4.99 -9.91 1.89
N ASP A 148 -5.09 -8.85 1.08
CA ASP A 148 -5.27 -8.91 -0.37
C ASP A 148 -4.16 -8.07 -1.02
N PHE A 149 -3.18 -8.74 -1.62
CA PHE A 149 -1.99 -8.09 -2.16
C PHE A 149 -2.15 -7.71 -3.64
N PRO A 150 -1.68 -6.53 -4.07
CA PRO A 150 -1.83 -6.06 -5.44
C PRO A 150 -1.10 -6.94 -6.47
N THR A 151 -0.10 -7.71 -6.06
CA THR A 151 0.69 -8.59 -6.93
C THR A 151 0.15 -10.03 -6.99
N GLY A 152 -0.97 -10.32 -6.33
CA GLY A 152 -1.54 -11.66 -6.25
C GLY A 152 -0.70 -12.60 -5.39
N ALA A 153 -0.37 -13.77 -5.92
CA ALA A 153 0.30 -14.87 -5.24
C ALA A 153 -0.59 -15.62 -4.22
N LEU A 154 -0.09 -16.72 -3.69
CA LEU A 154 -0.83 -17.56 -2.76
C LEU A 154 -0.38 -17.33 -1.32
N ILE A 155 -1.33 -17.10 -0.43
CA ILE A 155 -1.07 -17.08 1.02
C ILE A 155 -1.14 -18.53 1.55
N LEU A 156 -0.11 -18.91 2.32
CA LEU A 156 0.02 -20.27 2.84
C LEU A 156 -0.40 -20.31 4.32
N GLY A 157 -1.63 -20.80 4.55
CA GLY A 157 -2.18 -20.96 5.90
C GLY A 157 -2.79 -19.69 6.46
N ARG A 158 -3.60 -19.82 7.52
CA ARG A 158 -4.32 -18.72 8.15
C ARG A 158 -3.84 -18.40 9.57
N SER A 159 -3.01 -19.25 10.18
CA SER A 159 -2.58 -19.07 11.58
C SER A 159 -1.83 -17.76 11.80
N GLY A 160 -0.89 -17.42 10.90
CA GLY A 160 -0.14 -16.17 11.00
C GLY A 160 -0.98 -14.91 10.80
N ILE A 161 -2.00 -14.98 9.93
CA ILE A 161 -2.98 -13.89 9.74
C ILE A 161 -3.77 -13.68 11.03
N ARG A 162 -4.33 -14.76 11.58
CA ARG A 162 -5.12 -14.70 12.82
C ARG A 162 -4.28 -14.17 14.00
N GLU A 163 -3.04 -14.61 14.10
CA GLU A 163 -2.11 -14.12 15.11
C GLU A 163 -1.84 -12.62 14.93
N ALA A 164 -1.57 -12.17 13.69
CA ALA A 164 -1.34 -10.77 13.38
C ALA A 164 -2.53 -9.88 13.77
N TYR A 165 -3.75 -10.30 13.44
CA TYR A 165 -4.95 -9.51 13.71
C TYR A 165 -5.33 -9.48 15.19
N ARG A 166 -5.05 -10.55 15.94
CA ARG A 166 -5.32 -10.62 17.38
C ARG A 166 -4.28 -9.90 18.24
N THR A 167 -3.01 -9.95 17.84
CA THR A 167 -1.89 -9.51 18.69
C THR A 167 -1.10 -8.33 18.11
N GLY A 168 -1.34 -7.96 16.87
CA GLY A 168 -0.53 -7.00 16.13
C GLY A 168 0.79 -7.57 15.61
N ARG A 169 1.04 -8.88 15.79
CA ARG A 169 2.27 -9.55 15.34
C ARG A 169 1.97 -10.90 14.75
N GLY A 170 2.42 -11.16 13.52
CA GLY A 170 2.24 -12.43 12.84
C GLY A 170 3.04 -12.51 11.56
N GLN A 171 3.15 -13.71 10.99
CA GLN A 171 3.85 -13.94 9.73
C GLN A 171 2.87 -14.42 8.66
N VAL A 172 2.77 -13.66 7.58
CA VAL A 172 2.01 -14.06 6.40
C VAL A 172 2.99 -14.67 5.40
N ARG A 173 2.90 -15.99 5.20
CA ARG A 173 3.74 -16.69 4.23
C ARG A 173 3.09 -16.64 2.86
N MET A 174 3.87 -16.30 1.85
CA MET A 174 3.41 -16.22 0.46
C MET A 174 4.22 -17.12 -0.45
N ARG A 175 3.59 -17.58 -1.51
CA ARG A 175 4.21 -18.36 -2.58
C ARG A 175 3.77 -17.81 -3.94
N ALA A 176 4.75 -17.65 -4.85
CA ALA A 176 4.49 -17.30 -6.24
C ALA A 176 3.53 -18.27 -6.91
N LEU A 177 2.76 -17.79 -7.88
CA LEU A 177 2.03 -18.65 -8.81
C LEU A 177 2.96 -18.98 -9.98
N THR A 178 3.21 -20.28 -10.17
CA THR A 178 4.18 -20.75 -11.16
C THR A 178 3.62 -21.90 -11.97
N ASP A 179 4.04 -21.98 -13.23
CA ASP A 179 3.77 -23.08 -14.13
C ASP A 179 5.06 -23.55 -14.83
N ILE A 180 5.07 -24.77 -15.36
CA ILE A 180 6.18 -25.35 -16.11
C ILE A 180 5.73 -25.57 -17.55
N GLU A 181 6.32 -24.80 -18.46
CA GLU A 181 6.13 -25.00 -19.90
C GLU A 181 7.22 -25.95 -20.43
N GLU A 182 6.79 -27.12 -20.85
CA GLU A 182 7.68 -28.10 -21.48
C GLU A 182 7.86 -27.78 -22.98
N GLY A 183 9.11 -27.61 -23.40
CA GLY A 183 9.47 -27.41 -24.79
C GLY A 183 10.32 -28.56 -25.31
N PRO A 184 10.49 -28.67 -26.67
CA PRO A 184 11.17 -29.79 -27.29
C PRO A 184 12.68 -29.89 -26.98
N ARG A 185 13.30 -28.82 -26.49
CA ARG A 185 14.74 -28.75 -26.15
C ARG A 185 15.02 -28.29 -24.73
N SER A 186 14.06 -27.62 -24.09
CA SER A 186 14.22 -27.09 -22.74
C SER A 186 12.86 -26.78 -22.14
N SER A 187 12.73 -26.91 -20.84
CA SER A 187 11.55 -26.48 -20.09
C SER A 187 11.77 -25.07 -19.53
N ARG A 188 10.68 -24.33 -19.33
CA ARG A 188 10.70 -22.99 -18.69
C ARG A 188 9.81 -22.99 -17.48
N ILE A 189 10.28 -22.32 -16.42
CA ILE A 189 9.45 -21.98 -15.28
C ILE A 189 8.85 -20.60 -15.58
N VAL A 190 7.53 -20.53 -15.66
CA VAL A 190 6.78 -19.29 -15.84
C VAL A 190 6.22 -18.86 -14.49
N VAL A 191 6.57 -17.66 -14.07
CA VAL A 191 6.05 -17.06 -12.83
C VAL A 191 5.08 -15.97 -13.22
N THR A 192 3.80 -16.18 -12.94
CA THR A 192 2.71 -15.27 -13.32
C THR A 192 2.36 -14.28 -12.22
N GLU A 193 2.58 -14.66 -10.95
CA GLU A 193 2.36 -13.81 -9.79
C GLU A 193 3.51 -13.97 -8.80
N LEU A 194 3.94 -12.86 -8.22
CA LEU A 194 5.02 -12.82 -7.22
C LEU A 194 4.49 -12.40 -5.85
N PRO A 195 5.09 -12.91 -4.77
CA PRO A 195 4.82 -12.38 -3.45
C PRO A 195 5.01 -10.87 -3.39
N TYR A 196 4.14 -10.20 -2.65
CA TYR A 196 4.18 -8.74 -2.50
C TYR A 196 5.56 -8.25 -2.04
N GLN A 197 6.06 -7.20 -2.66
CA GLN A 197 7.40 -6.61 -2.45
C GLN A 197 8.58 -7.54 -2.81
N ALA A 198 8.34 -8.66 -3.45
CA ALA A 198 9.43 -9.52 -3.90
C ALA A 198 10.11 -8.93 -5.15
N SER A 199 11.45 -8.90 -5.14
CA SER A 199 12.26 -8.50 -6.29
C SER A 199 12.41 -9.66 -7.28
N PRO A 200 11.93 -9.52 -8.53
CA PRO A 200 12.15 -10.51 -9.59
C PRO A 200 13.63 -10.82 -9.81
N ASN A 201 14.48 -9.79 -9.83
CA ASN A 201 15.92 -9.95 -10.06
C ASN A 201 16.60 -10.74 -8.95
N LEU A 202 16.23 -10.49 -7.69
CA LEU A 202 16.76 -11.24 -6.56
C LEU A 202 16.34 -12.71 -6.60
N ILE A 203 15.10 -12.99 -7.00
CA ILE A 203 14.59 -14.35 -7.14
C ILE A 203 15.33 -15.08 -8.27
N MET A 204 15.49 -14.45 -9.43
CA MET A 204 16.26 -15.03 -10.55
C MET A 204 17.71 -15.33 -10.15
N SER A 205 18.36 -14.43 -9.41
CA SER A 205 19.71 -14.67 -8.91
C SER A 205 19.78 -15.90 -7.99
N LYS A 206 18.87 -16.00 -7.03
CA LYS A 206 18.81 -17.14 -6.10
C LYS A 206 18.47 -18.49 -6.75
N ILE A 207 17.79 -18.49 -7.89
CA ILE A 207 17.53 -19.73 -8.65
C ILE A 207 18.75 -20.16 -9.45
N ARG A 208 19.54 -19.18 -9.93
CA ARG A 208 20.77 -19.45 -10.71
C ARG A 208 21.91 -19.99 -9.87
N ASP A 209 22.05 -19.54 -8.62
CA ASP A 209 23.07 -19.96 -7.66
C ASP A 209 22.74 -21.32 -7.04
#